data_d52dbc29db407b8c36ab364d1d6f0b0e
#
_entry.id   d52dbc29db407b8c36ab364d1d6f0b0e
#
_cell.length_a   1.000
_cell.length_b   1.000
_cell.length_c   1.000
_cell.angle_alpha   90.00
_cell.angle_beta   90.00
_cell.angle_gamma   90.00
#
_symmetry.space_group_name_H-M   'P 1'
#
loop_
_entity.id
_entity.type
_entity.pdbx_description
1 polymer ?
#
loop_
_entity_poly.entity_id
_entity_poly.type
_entity_poly.pdbx_seq_one_letter_code
_entity_poly.pdbx_strand_id
1 'polypeptide(L)'
;MIEHSHLKIIQALHANGTLTEAANALCLSQPALSHQISYLEKKLGVALWEREGRSLRLTQAGALLLEVANQVLPVLSQAEKTLQAYSEGRQGILRIGVECYPCFEWLTGVIGQYMRQMPDIDIDIVQKFQFSGLEGLLNHHIDVLITPDLVKKEKIEYEILAEYQLVLLAAAGHPLAECKQLTPELLSKETLLTFPVPLERLDILTHFMTPTHLEPAKLKQIESLEIMLQMTALQRGVCVLPEWLADIKNRDSRFKKIRIGKKGLYQKLYLAMREPDKTIPYIRQFIAVGQKTARNSSI
;
A
#
# COMPACT_ATOMS: atom_id res chain seq x y z
N MET A 1 -24.95 14.25 22.75
CA MET A 1 -24.47 13.95 21.38
C MET A 1 -22.98 13.76 21.47
N ILE A 2 -22.42 12.79 20.75
CA ILE A 2 -20.96 12.60 20.64
C ILE A 2 -20.38 13.74 19.80
N GLU A 3 -19.26 14.30 20.22
CA GLU A 3 -18.60 15.43 19.59
C GLU A 3 -17.19 15.05 19.15
N HIS A 4 -16.61 15.82 18.26
CA HIS A 4 -15.25 15.61 17.74
C HIS A 4 -14.19 15.54 18.86
N SER A 5 -14.32 16.40 19.87
CA SER A 5 -13.47 16.38 21.07
C SER A 5 -13.52 15.04 21.81
N HIS A 6 -14.69 14.43 21.92
CA HIS A 6 -14.88 13.12 22.56
C HIS A 6 -14.16 12.00 21.81
N LEU A 7 -14.19 12.03 20.47
CA LEU A 7 -13.46 11.06 19.63
C LEU A 7 -11.94 11.22 19.77
N LYS A 8 -11.44 12.45 19.85
CA LYS A 8 -10.01 12.71 20.13
C LYS A 8 -9.59 12.20 21.50
N ILE A 9 -10.42 12.39 22.50
CA ILE A 9 -10.15 11.94 23.87
C ILE A 9 -10.00 10.42 23.91
N ILE A 10 -10.95 9.67 23.32
CA ILE A 10 -10.89 8.20 23.35
C ILE A 10 -9.64 7.67 22.64
N GLN A 11 -9.28 8.26 21.52
CA GLN A 11 -8.10 7.88 20.76
C GLN A 11 -6.81 8.20 21.53
N ALA A 12 -6.69 9.39 22.10
CA ALA A 12 -5.51 9.80 22.87
C ALA A 12 -5.34 8.94 24.15
N LEU A 13 -6.40 8.60 24.83
CA LEU A 13 -6.36 7.72 26.00
C LEU A 13 -5.92 6.31 25.64
N HIS A 14 -6.45 5.76 24.55
CA HIS A 14 -6.04 4.44 24.08
C HIS A 14 -4.56 4.40 23.67
N ALA A 15 -4.09 5.43 22.97
CA ALA A 15 -2.71 5.50 22.48
C ALA A 15 -1.68 5.69 23.59
N ASN A 16 -2.03 6.43 24.67
CA ASN A 16 -1.08 6.81 25.72
C ASN A 16 -1.21 5.99 27.01
N GLY A 17 -2.30 5.26 27.21
CA GLY A 17 -2.51 4.35 28.34
C GLY A 17 -2.76 5.00 29.69
N THR A 18 -2.39 6.28 29.90
CA THR A 18 -2.61 7.02 31.14
C THR A 18 -3.29 8.36 30.90
N LEU A 19 -4.07 8.82 31.93
CA LEU A 19 -4.72 10.12 31.88
C LEU A 19 -3.75 11.28 31.74
N THR A 20 -2.61 11.21 32.38
CA THR A 20 -1.60 12.28 32.37
C THR A 20 -0.98 12.44 30.99
N GLU A 21 -0.55 11.34 30.37
CA GLU A 21 0.05 11.36 29.04
C GLU A 21 -0.98 11.76 27.96
N ALA A 22 -2.21 11.23 28.05
CA ALA A 22 -3.28 11.63 27.13
C ALA A 22 -3.65 13.12 27.28
N ALA A 23 -3.67 13.66 28.50
CA ALA A 23 -3.91 15.07 28.74
C ALA A 23 -2.82 15.94 28.09
N ASN A 24 -1.55 15.56 28.27
CA ASN A 24 -0.42 16.23 27.63
C ASN A 24 -0.53 16.20 26.09
N ALA A 25 -0.87 15.03 25.51
CA ALA A 25 -1.05 14.87 24.05
C ALA A 25 -2.19 15.74 23.50
N LEU A 26 -3.21 16.04 24.33
CA LEU A 26 -4.36 16.88 23.97
C LEU A 26 -4.17 18.37 24.38
N CYS A 27 -3.02 18.73 24.94
CA CYS A 27 -2.77 20.08 25.51
C CYS A 27 -3.78 20.49 26.57
N LEU A 28 -4.23 19.52 27.41
CA LEU A 28 -5.16 19.73 28.50
C LEU A 28 -4.49 19.46 29.85
N SER A 29 -5.08 20.01 30.94
CA SER A 29 -4.73 19.53 32.27
C SER A 29 -5.40 18.19 32.58
N GLN A 30 -4.75 17.34 33.36
CA GLN A 30 -5.30 16.04 33.73
C GLN A 30 -6.68 16.12 34.43
N PRO A 31 -6.95 17.10 35.34
CA PRO A 31 -8.29 17.29 35.89
C PRO A 31 -9.33 17.65 34.83
N ALA A 32 -8.97 18.52 33.84
CA ALA A 32 -9.88 18.88 32.76
C ALA A 32 -10.24 17.68 31.89
N LEU A 33 -9.25 16.85 31.51
CA LEU A 33 -9.51 15.64 30.76
C LEU A 33 -10.38 14.65 31.54
N SER A 34 -10.09 14.43 32.85
CA SER A 34 -10.89 13.56 33.71
C SER A 34 -12.36 14.02 33.81
N HIS A 35 -12.56 15.33 33.91
CA HIS A 35 -13.91 15.89 33.92
C HIS A 35 -14.66 15.68 32.60
N GLN A 36 -13.99 15.89 31.46
CA GLN A 36 -14.57 15.66 30.13
C GLN A 36 -14.98 14.20 29.94
N ILE A 37 -14.14 13.24 30.36
CA ILE A 37 -14.44 11.81 30.30
C ILE A 37 -15.66 11.49 31.15
N SER A 38 -15.66 11.90 32.41
CA SER A 38 -16.79 11.65 33.33
C SER A 38 -18.10 12.27 32.85
N TYR A 39 -18.03 13.45 32.26
CA TYR A 39 -19.18 14.10 31.62
C TYR A 39 -19.72 13.30 30.44
N LEU A 40 -18.82 12.81 29.56
CA LEU A 40 -19.18 11.99 28.40
C LEU A 40 -19.83 10.68 28.81
N GLU A 41 -19.24 9.95 29.77
CA GLU A 41 -19.79 8.69 30.30
C GLU A 41 -21.17 8.90 30.94
N LYS A 42 -21.32 9.94 31.74
CA LYS A 42 -22.63 10.33 32.36
C LYS A 42 -23.69 10.64 31.29
N LYS A 43 -23.28 11.34 30.20
CA LYS A 43 -24.17 11.70 29.10
C LYS A 43 -24.59 10.49 28.26
N LEU A 44 -23.70 9.51 28.11
CA LEU A 44 -23.94 8.26 27.35
C LEU A 44 -24.64 7.19 28.23
N GLY A 45 -24.58 7.31 29.55
CA GLY A 45 -25.12 6.33 30.50
C GLY A 45 -24.29 5.04 30.56
N VAL A 46 -23.08 5.02 30.03
CA VAL A 46 -22.17 3.86 30.01
C VAL A 46 -20.74 4.28 30.32
N ALA A 47 -20.00 3.41 31.02
CA ALA A 47 -18.58 3.59 31.22
C ALA A 47 -17.82 3.24 29.90
N LEU A 48 -16.89 4.08 29.53
CA LEU A 48 -16.02 3.86 28.36
C LEU A 48 -14.66 3.28 28.78
N TRP A 49 -14.28 3.49 30.04
CA TRP A 49 -13.02 3.07 30.63
C TRP A 49 -13.23 2.38 31.98
N GLU A 50 -12.37 1.42 32.25
CA GLU A 50 -12.22 0.84 33.59
C GLU A 50 -10.74 0.96 34.01
N ARG A 51 -10.54 1.10 35.34
CA ARG A 51 -9.19 1.19 35.91
C ARG A 51 -8.63 -0.20 36.14
N GLU A 52 -7.44 -0.43 35.59
CA GLU A 52 -6.65 -1.62 35.82
C GLU A 52 -5.31 -1.20 36.49
N GLY A 53 -5.32 -1.08 37.80
CA GLY A 53 -4.18 -0.55 38.54
C GLY A 53 -3.93 0.94 38.26
N ARG A 54 -2.78 1.24 37.63
CA ARG A 54 -2.40 2.61 37.18
C ARG A 54 -2.79 2.91 35.73
N SER A 55 -3.20 1.92 34.97
CA SER A 55 -3.59 2.05 33.55
C SER A 55 -5.11 2.13 33.39
N LEU A 56 -5.51 2.56 32.20
CA LEU A 56 -6.91 2.59 31.76
C LEU A 56 -7.10 1.55 30.67
N ARG A 57 -8.16 0.74 30.79
CA ARG A 57 -8.59 -0.22 29.79
C ARG A 57 -9.94 0.17 29.23
N LEU A 58 -10.14 -0.02 27.93
CA LEU A 58 -11.43 0.21 27.28
C LEU A 58 -12.46 -0.84 27.72
N THR A 59 -13.67 -0.39 27.98
CA THR A 59 -14.85 -1.26 28.03
C THR A 59 -15.29 -1.65 26.61
N GLN A 60 -16.28 -2.52 26.45
CA GLN A 60 -16.87 -2.81 25.14
C GLN A 60 -17.45 -1.54 24.48
N ALA A 61 -18.09 -0.67 25.25
CA ALA A 61 -18.60 0.61 24.76
C ALA A 61 -17.46 1.55 24.34
N GLY A 62 -16.36 1.56 25.11
CA GLY A 62 -15.15 2.31 24.78
C GLY A 62 -14.51 1.79 23.50
N ALA A 63 -14.43 0.47 23.31
CA ALA A 63 -13.88 -0.14 22.09
C ALA A 63 -14.71 0.23 20.84
N LEU A 64 -16.05 0.19 20.95
CA LEU A 64 -16.95 0.65 19.88
C LEU A 64 -16.71 2.14 19.55
N LEU A 65 -16.60 3.00 20.57
CA LEU A 65 -16.36 4.43 20.32
C LEU A 65 -14.97 4.69 19.75
N LEU A 66 -13.96 3.90 20.11
CA LEU A 66 -12.63 3.96 19.51
C LEU A 66 -12.66 3.55 18.02
N GLU A 67 -13.39 2.50 17.67
CA GLU A 67 -13.59 2.10 16.29
C GLU A 67 -14.21 3.23 15.45
N VAL A 68 -15.29 3.84 15.99
CA VAL A 68 -15.90 5.03 15.36
C VAL A 68 -14.91 6.19 15.27
N ALA A 69 -14.10 6.46 16.31
CA ALA A 69 -13.10 7.51 16.29
C ALA A 69 -12.06 7.28 15.18
N ASN A 70 -11.59 6.05 15.03
CA ASN A 70 -10.62 5.67 14.00
C ASN A 70 -11.19 5.79 12.57
N GLN A 71 -12.48 5.70 12.39
CA GLN A 71 -13.14 5.90 11.10
C GLN A 71 -13.45 7.38 10.83
N VAL A 72 -13.95 8.11 11.82
CA VAL A 72 -14.48 9.48 11.64
C VAL A 72 -13.40 10.55 11.69
N LEU A 73 -12.42 10.44 12.61
CA LEU A 73 -11.38 11.46 12.77
C LEU A 73 -10.52 11.65 11.51
N PRO A 74 -10.11 10.60 10.78
CA PRO A 74 -9.40 10.77 9.51
C PRO A 74 -10.23 11.49 8.44
N VAL A 75 -11.55 11.22 8.39
CA VAL A 75 -12.45 11.90 7.43
C VAL A 75 -12.54 13.39 7.73
N LEU A 76 -12.74 13.76 9.00
CA LEU A 76 -12.79 15.16 9.42
C LEU A 76 -11.45 15.87 9.17
N SER A 77 -10.35 15.25 9.56
CA SER A 77 -9.00 15.79 9.31
C SER A 77 -8.72 16.01 7.83
N GLN A 78 -9.22 15.10 6.98
CA GLN A 78 -9.11 15.24 5.54
C GLN A 78 -9.92 16.43 5.02
N ALA A 79 -11.16 16.58 5.48
CA ALA A 79 -12.01 17.71 5.10
C ALA A 79 -11.36 19.05 5.51
N GLU A 80 -10.83 19.13 6.73
CA GLU A 80 -10.11 20.31 7.22
C GLU A 80 -8.88 20.66 6.36
N LYS A 81 -8.06 19.64 6.02
CA LYS A 81 -6.89 19.82 5.14
C LYS A 81 -7.29 20.29 3.74
N THR A 82 -8.36 19.72 3.19
CA THR A 82 -8.88 20.12 1.87
C THR A 82 -9.39 21.55 1.90
N LEU A 83 -10.15 21.94 2.93
CA LEU A 83 -10.62 23.31 3.10
C LEU A 83 -9.45 24.31 3.28
N GLN A 84 -8.44 23.91 4.03
CA GLN A 84 -7.22 24.72 4.16
C GLN A 84 -6.50 24.85 2.82
N ALA A 85 -6.39 23.77 2.03
CA ALA A 85 -5.80 23.82 0.70
C ALA A 85 -6.56 24.77 -0.25
N TYR A 86 -7.91 24.83 -0.16
CA TYR A 86 -8.70 25.80 -0.87
C TYR A 86 -8.41 27.23 -0.40
N SER A 87 -8.29 27.46 0.91
CA SER A 87 -8.00 28.80 1.46
C SER A 87 -6.61 29.30 1.10
N GLU A 88 -5.66 28.39 0.90
CA GLU A 88 -4.27 28.68 0.48
C GLU A 88 -4.11 28.71 -1.04
N GLY A 89 -5.20 28.59 -1.82
CA GLY A 89 -5.18 28.57 -3.28
C GLY A 89 -4.64 27.27 -3.89
N ARG A 90 -4.41 26.23 -3.07
CA ARG A 90 -4.05 24.87 -3.49
C ARG A 90 -5.34 24.10 -3.74
N GLN A 91 -5.65 23.79 -5.00
CA GLN A 91 -6.95 23.26 -5.37
C GLN A 91 -7.18 21.77 -5.03
N GLY A 92 -6.20 21.06 -4.56
CA GLY A 92 -6.38 19.69 -4.09
C GLY A 92 -5.05 18.97 -3.82
N ILE A 93 -5.14 17.84 -3.13
CA ILE A 93 -4.02 16.92 -2.87
C ILE A 93 -4.47 15.53 -3.28
N LEU A 94 -3.72 14.87 -4.16
CA LEU A 94 -3.92 13.46 -4.49
C LEU A 94 -2.95 12.62 -3.65
N ARG A 95 -3.47 11.92 -2.65
CA ARG A 95 -2.69 11.03 -1.79
C ARG A 95 -2.69 9.62 -2.35
N ILE A 96 -1.50 9.14 -2.71
CA ILE A 96 -1.29 7.88 -3.40
C ILE A 96 -0.64 6.88 -2.46
N GLY A 97 -1.30 5.77 -2.18
CA GLY A 97 -0.70 4.59 -1.57
C GLY A 97 -0.10 3.67 -2.64
N VAL A 98 1.01 3.01 -2.31
CA VAL A 98 1.69 2.08 -3.21
C VAL A 98 2.08 0.83 -2.45
N GLU A 99 1.64 -0.34 -2.91
CA GLU A 99 1.86 -1.62 -2.21
C GLU A 99 3.02 -2.46 -2.76
N CYS A 100 3.61 -2.09 -3.89
CA CYS A 100 4.67 -2.89 -4.45
C CYS A 100 5.80 -2.02 -5.02
N TYR A 101 7.03 -2.55 -5.05
CA TYR A 101 8.18 -1.84 -5.63
C TYR A 101 7.99 -1.57 -7.14
N PRO A 102 7.59 -2.55 -7.98
CA PRO A 102 7.28 -2.27 -9.38
C PRO A 102 6.22 -1.19 -9.56
N CYS A 103 5.21 -1.14 -8.70
CA CYS A 103 4.19 -0.10 -8.72
C CYS A 103 4.79 1.29 -8.51
N PHE A 104 5.77 1.40 -7.61
CA PHE A 104 6.46 2.65 -7.33
C PHE A 104 7.29 3.14 -8.53
N GLU A 105 8.04 2.23 -9.17
CA GLU A 105 8.81 2.54 -10.39
C GLU A 105 7.88 2.99 -11.53
N TRP A 106 6.74 2.32 -11.71
CA TRP A 106 5.72 2.74 -12.67
C TRP A 106 5.20 4.15 -12.38
N LEU A 107 4.89 4.44 -11.10
CA LEU A 107 4.36 5.73 -10.66
C LEU A 107 5.31 6.88 -11.00
N THR A 108 6.63 6.70 -10.89
CA THR A 108 7.61 7.74 -11.24
C THR A 108 7.48 8.19 -12.70
N GLY A 109 7.15 7.28 -13.60
CA GLY A 109 6.89 7.58 -15.03
C GLY A 109 5.59 8.36 -15.26
N VAL A 110 4.61 8.19 -14.38
CA VAL A 110 3.27 8.82 -14.48
C VAL A 110 3.25 10.22 -13.88
N ILE A 111 3.89 10.42 -12.74
CA ILE A 111 3.84 11.68 -11.95
C ILE A 111 4.20 12.88 -12.81
N GLY A 112 5.31 12.83 -13.52
CA GLY A 112 5.76 13.99 -14.32
C GLY A 112 4.78 14.40 -15.42
N GLN A 113 4.07 13.44 -16.01
CA GLN A 113 3.04 13.72 -17.00
C GLN A 113 1.76 14.24 -16.34
N TYR A 114 1.37 13.67 -15.21
CA TYR A 114 0.19 14.08 -14.46
C TYR A 114 0.32 15.51 -13.94
N MET A 115 1.43 15.87 -13.29
CA MET A 115 1.68 17.22 -12.76
C MET A 115 1.66 18.30 -13.83
N ARG A 116 2.10 17.98 -15.06
CA ARG A 116 2.00 18.94 -16.18
C ARG A 116 0.55 19.18 -16.63
N GLN A 117 -0.34 18.20 -16.46
CA GLN A 117 -1.75 18.30 -16.86
C GLN A 117 -2.64 18.85 -15.75
N MET A 118 -2.23 18.66 -14.52
CA MET A 118 -2.95 19.07 -13.31
C MET A 118 -2.00 19.87 -12.37
N PRO A 119 -1.58 21.07 -12.80
CA PRO A 119 -0.56 21.84 -12.05
C PRO A 119 -1.04 22.32 -10.67
N ASP A 120 -2.36 22.44 -10.47
CA ASP A 120 -2.98 22.87 -9.23
C ASP A 120 -3.30 21.73 -8.25
N ILE A 121 -2.91 20.50 -8.60
CA ILE A 121 -3.07 19.30 -7.74
C ILE A 121 -1.71 18.89 -7.23
N ASP A 122 -1.55 18.96 -5.92
CA ASP A 122 -0.38 18.41 -5.26
C ASP A 122 -0.45 16.88 -5.15
N ILE A 123 0.71 16.22 -5.11
CA ILE A 123 0.82 14.76 -4.98
C ILE A 123 1.53 14.43 -3.68
N ASP A 124 0.88 13.60 -2.86
CA ASP A 124 1.49 13.04 -1.66
C ASP A 124 1.56 11.51 -1.78
N ILE A 125 2.77 10.96 -1.70
CA ILE A 125 3.01 9.51 -1.76
C ILE A 125 3.15 8.97 -0.34
N VAL A 126 2.18 8.18 0.09
CA VAL A 126 2.08 7.68 1.45
C VAL A 126 2.59 6.25 1.55
N GLN A 127 3.87 6.07 1.93
CA GLN A 127 4.52 4.75 1.96
C GLN A 127 4.11 3.87 3.15
N LYS A 128 3.62 4.46 4.26
CA LYS A 128 3.29 3.70 5.48
C LYS A 128 2.22 2.62 5.29
N PHE A 129 1.51 2.63 4.15
CA PHE A 129 0.46 1.65 3.81
C PHE A 129 0.91 0.58 2.83
N GLN A 130 2.21 0.30 2.73
CA GLN A 130 2.77 -0.69 1.80
C GLN A 130 2.14 -2.09 1.93
N PHE A 131 1.60 -2.46 3.11
CA PHE A 131 0.95 -3.74 3.36
C PHE A 131 -0.50 -3.61 3.89
N SER A 132 -1.01 -2.39 4.00
CA SER A 132 -2.35 -2.07 4.51
C SER A 132 -3.06 -1.01 3.66
N GLY A 133 -2.84 -1.03 2.35
CA GLY A 133 -3.33 0.00 1.43
C GLY A 133 -4.86 0.14 1.43
N LEU A 134 -5.58 -0.98 1.48
CA LEU A 134 -7.05 -0.94 1.57
C LEU A 134 -7.55 -0.31 2.88
N GLU A 135 -6.86 -0.54 3.99
CA GLU A 135 -7.17 0.13 5.24
C GLU A 135 -6.92 1.64 5.13
N GLY A 136 -5.80 2.03 4.49
CA GLY A 136 -5.51 3.43 4.18
C GLY A 136 -6.59 4.11 3.34
N LEU A 137 -7.16 3.42 2.34
CA LEU A 137 -8.29 3.90 1.54
C LEU A 137 -9.55 4.06 2.38
N LEU A 138 -9.94 3.02 3.11
CA LEU A 138 -11.17 3.01 3.90
C LEU A 138 -11.16 4.05 5.02
N ASN A 139 -10.00 4.33 5.60
CA ASN A 139 -9.82 5.34 6.65
C ASN A 139 -9.45 6.73 6.10
N HIS A 140 -9.58 6.98 4.79
CA HIS A 140 -9.32 8.25 4.13
C HIS A 140 -7.89 8.79 4.34
N HIS A 141 -6.93 7.93 4.62
CA HIS A 141 -5.52 8.30 4.71
C HIS A 141 -4.88 8.47 3.32
N ILE A 142 -5.39 7.73 2.34
CA ILE A 142 -5.03 7.85 0.92
C ILE A 142 -6.30 7.95 0.07
N ASP A 143 -6.16 8.50 -1.14
CA ASP A 143 -7.26 8.69 -2.08
C ASP A 143 -7.29 7.59 -3.13
N VAL A 144 -6.13 7.13 -3.54
CA VAL A 144 -5.94 6.03 -4.48
C VAL A 144 -4.85 5.09 -3.99
N LEU A 145 -4.97 3.81 -4.35
CA LEU A 145 -3.99 2.78 -4.06
C LEU A 145 -3.54 2.11 -5.35
N ILE A 146 -2.23 2.09 -5.60
CA ILE A 146 -1.63 1.35 -6.71
C ILE A 146 -1.19 -0.02 -6.19
N THR A 147 -1.78 -1.09 -6.73
CA THR A 147 -1.58 -2.46 -6.23
C THR A 147 -1.68 -3.49 -7.36
N PRO A 148 -0.92 -4.59 -7.30
CA PRO A 148 -1.12 -5.74 -8.17
C PRO A 148 -2.29 -6.63 -7.72
N ASP A 149 -2.80 -6.45 -6.50
CA ASP A 149 -3.77 -7.34 -5.89
C ASP A 149 -5.20 -6.81 -6.02
N LEU A 150 -6.09 -7.65 -6.52
CA LEU A 150 -7.52 -7.38 -6.59
C LEU A 150 -8.21 -8.05 -5.41
N VAL A 151 -8.47 -7.28 -4.35
CA VAL A 151 -9.19 -7.74 -3.17
C VAL A 151 -10.63 -7.21 -3.22
N LYS A 152 -11.60 -8.07 -3.45
CA LYS A 152 -13.01 -7.67 -3.46
C LYS A 152 -13.43 -7.17 -2.08
N LYS A 153 -13.75 -5.91 -1.99
CA LYS A 153 -14.24 -5.24 -0.76
C LYS A 153 -15.37 -4.30 -1.12
N GLU A 154 -16.41 -4.26 -0.30
CA GLU A 154 -17.51 -3.30 -0.50
C GLU A 154 -17.00 -1.87 -0.55
N LYS A 155 -17.60 -1.04 -1.41
CA LYS A 155 -17.29 0.38 -1.60
C LYS A 155 -15.88 0.67 -2.14
N ILE A 156 -15.16 -0.34 -2.62
CA ILE A 156 -13.87 -0.17 -3.31
C ILE A 156 -14.04 -0.55 -4.77
N GLU A 157 -13.67 0.38 -5.65
CA GLU A 157 -13.62 0.22 -7.10
C GLU A 157 -12.18 0.03 -7.55
N TYR A 158 -12.00 -0.75 -8.62
CA TYR A 158 -10.69 -1.03 -9.22
C TYR A 158 -10.72 -0.67 -10.70
N GLU A 159 -9.73 0.11 -11.12
CA GLU A 159 -9.47 0.38 -12.55
C GLU A 159 -8.16 -0.31 -12.95
N ILE A 160 -8.16 -0.99 -14.09
CA ILE A 160 -6.94 -1.60 -14.64
C ILE A 160 -6.08 -0.49 -15.26
N LEU A 161 -4.86 -0.35 -14.75
CA LEU A 161 -3.87 0.59 -15.29
C LEU A 161 -3.03 -0.06 -16.39
N ALA A 162 -2.58 -1.30 -16.16
CA ALA A 162 -1.74 -2.05 -17.07
C ALA A 162 -1.94 -3.56 -16.91
N GLU A 163 -1.59 -4.32 -17.95
CA GLU A 163 -1.35 -5.76 -17.90
C GLU A 163 0.07 -6.02 -18.39
N TYR A 164 0.85 -6.78 -17.64
CA TYR A 164 2.26 -7.00 -17.93
C TYR A 164 2.68 -8.45 -17.69
N GLN A 165 3.72 -8.86 -18.40
CA GLN A 165 4.33 -10.18 -18.24
C GLN A 165 5.39 -10.13 -17.12
N LEU A 166 5.39 -11.17 -16.29
CA LEU A 166 6.48 -11.46 -15.37
C LEU A 166 7.53 -12.34 -16.08
N VAL A 167 8.79 -12.02 -15.86
CA VAL A 167 9.93 -12.77 -16.39
C VAL A 167 10.89 -13.14 -15.27
N LEU A 168 11.54 -14.30 -15.42
CA LEU A 168 12.66 -14.64 -14.56
C LEU A 168 13.91 -13.93 -15.05
N LEU A 169 14.67 -13.33 -14.14
CA LEU A 169 16.02 -12.83 -14.39
C LEU A 169 17.06 -13.77 -13.81
N ALA A 170 18.03 -14.15 -14.64
CA ALA A 170 19.23 -14.85 -14.24
C ALA A 170 20.46 -14.09 -14.75
N ALA A 171 21.62 -14.25 -14.11
CA ALA A 171 22.86 -13.69 -14.62
C ALA A 171 23.13 -14.19 -16.05
N ALA A 172 23.80 -13.39 -16.89
CA ALA A 172 24.10 -13.78 -18.26
C ALA A 172 24.90 -15.10 -18.39
N GLY A 173 25.73 -15.43 -17.40
CA GLY A 173 26.49 -16.70 -17.34
C GLY A 173 25.81 -17.80 -16.52
N HIS A 174 24.57 -17.64 -16.13
CA HIS A 174 23.84 -18.67 -15.36
C HIS A 174 23.34 -19.80 -16.28
N PRO A 175 23.31 -21.08 -15.86
CA PRO A 175 22.80 -22.18 -16.69
C PRO A 175 21.39 -21.95 -17.25
N LEU A 176 20.51 -21.30 -16.49
CA LEU A 176 19.16 -20.95 -16.96
C LEU A 176 19.16 -19.92 -18.09
N ALA A 177 20.24 -19.18 -18.31
CA ALA A 177 20.31 -18.15 -19.35
C ALA A 177 20.15 -18.72 -20.78
N GLU A 178 20.47 -20.00 -20.98
CA GLU A 178 20.32 -20.73 -22.24
C GLU A 178 18.91 -21.35 -22.42
N CYS A 179 18.08 -21.30 -21.38
CA CYS A 179 16.75 -21.88 -21.43
C CYS A 179 15.78 -20.96 -22.20
N LYS A 180 15.03 -21.50 -23.14
CA LYS A 180 13.97 -20.77 -23.85
C LYS A 180 12.79 -20.41 -22.96
N GLN A 181 12.52 -21.25 -21.96
CA GLN A 181 11.44 -21.05 -20.99
C GLN A 181 11.79 -21.70 -19.64
N LEU A 182 11.33 -21.12 -18.58
CA LEU A 182 11.41 -21.68 -17.25
C LEU A 182 10.36 -22.79 -17.07
N THR A 183 10.75 -23.89 -16.42
CA THR A 183 9.82 -24.90 -15.91
C THR A 183 9.90 -24.98 -14.39
N PRO A 184 8.86 -25.51 -13.70
CA PRO A 184 8.91 -25.65 -12.24
C PRO A 184 10.07 -26.50 -11.74
N GLU A 185 10.46 -27.56 -12.49
CA GLU A 185 11.58 -28.44 -12.15
C GLU A 185 12.94 -27.71 -12.24
N LEU A 186 13.06 -26.73 -13.15
CA LEU A 186 14.25 -25.91 -13.24
C LEU A 186 14.32 -24.94 -12.05
N LEU A 187 13.20 -24.27 -11.73
CA LEU A 187 13.14 -23.32 -10.63
C LEU A 187 13.30 -24.00 -9.27
N SER A 188 12.87 -25.26 -9.14
CA SER A 188 12.99 -26.02 -7.87
C SER A 188 14.46 -26.29 -7.46
N LYS A 189 15.41 -26.09 -8.36
CA LYS A 189 16.86 -26.26 -8.10
C LYS A 189 17.53 -24.94 -7.71
N GLU A 190 16.80 -23.83 -7.78
CA GLU A 190 17.36 -22.50 -7.65
C GLU A 190 17.03 -21.83 -6.31
N THR A 191 17.84 -20.86 -5.92
CA THR A 191 17.47 -19.89 -4.88
C THR A 191 16.64 -18.80 -5.52
N LEU A 192 15.37 -18.68 -5.13
CA LEU A 192 14.49 -17.61 -5.56
C LEU A 192 14.63 -16.41 -4.62
N LEU A 193 15.02 -15.26 -5.18
CA LEU A 193 15.11 -13.97 -4.49
C LEU A 193 13.79 -13.23 -4.71
N THR A 194 13.15 -12.78 -3.63
CA THR A 194 11.85 -12.11 -3.67
C THR A 194 11.83 -10.88 -2.77
N PHE A 195 10.84 -10.02 -2.96
CA PHE A 195 10.51 -8.99 -1.96
C PHE A 195 9.94 -9.62 -0.68
N PRO A 196 10.04 -8.94 0.49
CA PRO A 196 9.50 -9.43 1.76
C PRO A 196 7.98 -9.23 1.83
N VAL A 197 7.26 -9.95 0.99
CA VAL A 197 5.80 -10.00 0.95
C VAL A 197 5.30 -11.39 1.38
N PRO A 198 4.03 -11.54 1.82
CA PRO A 198 3.42 -12.84 2.04
C PRO A 198 3.54 -13.73 0.79
N LEU A 199 3.80 -15.03 0.98
CA LEU A 199 4.07 -15.95 -0.14
C LEU A 199 2.87 -16.07 -1.08
N GLU A 200 1.67 -15.90 -0.56
CA GLU A 200 0.41 -15.92 -1.29
C GLU A 200 0.28 -14.77 -2.31
N ARG A 201 1.07 -13.72 -2.14
CA ARG A 201 1.15 -12.58 -3.07
C ARG A 201 2.20 -12.75 -4.17
N LEU A 202 2.94 -13.87 -4.16
CA LEU A 202 3.97 -14.16 -5.16
C LEU A 202 3.39 -15.07 -6.25
N ASP A 203 2.98 -14.52 -7.39
CA ASP A 203 2.38 -15.27 -8.49
C ASP A 203 3.28 -16.40 -9.01
N ILE A 204 4.60 -16.23 -8.94
CA ILE A 204 5.56 -17.28 -9.29
C ILE A 204 5.40 -18.51 -8.39
N LEU A 205 5.01 -18.33 -7.14
CA LEU A 205 4.72 -19.44 -6.23
C LEU A 205 3.30 -19.95 -6.45
N THR A 206 2.31 -19.07 -6.34
CA THR A 206 0.89 -19.45 -6.31
C THR A 206 0.37 -19.98 -7.64
N HIS A 207 0.79 -19.41 -8.77
CA HIS A 207 0.28 -19.76 -10.09
C HIS A 207 1.23 -20.65 -10.92
N PHE A 208 2.53 -20.71 -10.57
CA PHE A 208 3.48 -21.48 -11.35
C PHE A 208 4.06 -22.69 -10.60
N MET A 209 4.47 -22.55 -9.32
CA MET A 209 5.08 -23.64 -8.56
C MET A 209 4.04 -24.51 -7.85
N THR A 210 3.13 -23.92 -7.07
CA THR A 210 2.13 -24.64 -6.25
C THR A 210 1.31 -25.65 -7.03
N PRO A 211 0.84 -25.39 -8.27
CA PRO A 211 0.08 -26.39 -9.05
C PRO A 211 0.86 -27.66 -9.36
N THR A 212 2.19 -27.62 -9.27
CA THR A 212 3.07 -28.78 -9.53
C THR A 212 3.59 -29.45 -8.25
N HIS A 213 3.19 -28.93 -7.07
CA HIS A 213 3.68 -29.38 -5.75
C HIS A 213 5.21 -29.26 -5.59
N LEU A 214 5.83 -28.35 -6.35
CA LEU A 214 7.26 -28.06 -6.25
C LEU A 214 7.48 -26.71 -5.55
N GLU A 215 8.63 -26.59 -4.91
CA GLU A 215 9.09 -25.36 -4.26
C GLU A 215 10.52 -25.02 -4.74
N PRO A 216 10.94 -23.75 -4.72
CA PRO A 216 12.34 -23.38 -4.97
C PRO A 216 13.25 -24.07 -3.93
N ALA A 217 14.50 -24.41 -4.32
CA ALA A 217 15.48 -25.01 -3.40
C ALA A 217 15.69 -24.13 -2.15
N LYS A 218 15.62 -22.83 -2.32
CA LYS A 218 15.66 -21.83 -1.24
C LYS A 218 14.89 -20.59 -1.64
N LEU A 219 14.19 -20.00 -0.69
CA LEU A 219 13.56 -18.69 -0.83
C LEU A 219 14.30 -17.69 0.05
N LYS A 220 14.69 -16.55 -0.51
CA LYS A 220 15.36 -15.48 0.21
C LYS A 220 14.68 -14.15 -0.06
N GLN A 221 14.21 -13.50 0.99
CA GLN A 221 13.58 -12.19 0.92
C GLN A 221 14.62 -11.08 0.97
N ILE A 222 14.48 -10.08 0.10
CA ILE A 222 15.38 -8.93 -0.07
C ILE A 222 14.52 -7.67 -0.20
N GLU A 223 14.74 -6.68 0.64
CA GLU A 223 13.96 -5.44 0.66
C GLU A 223 14.31 -4.51 -0.51
N SER A 224 15.58 -4.44 -0.90
CA SER A 224 16.08 -3.57 -1.97
C SER A 224 16.15 -4.29 -3.30
N LEU A 225 15.54 -3.72 -4.35
CA LEU A 225 15.66 -4.22 -5.71
C LEU A 225 17.11 -4.20 -6.19
N GLU A 226 17.85 -3.15 -5.88
CA GLU A 226 19.25 -2.99 -6.30
C GLU A 226 20.11 -4.10 -5.71
N ILE A 227 19.93 -4.44 -4.44
CA ILE A 227 20.61 -5.57 -3.78
C ILE A 227 20.19 -6.90 -4.40
N MET A 228 18.89 -7.09 -4.66
CA MET A 228 18.36 -8.29 -5.33
C MET A 228 19.00 -8.50 -6.71
N LEU A 229 19.07 -7.45 -7.51
CA LEU A 229 19.71 -7.48 -8.84
C LEU A 229 21.22 -7.74 -8.74
N GLN A 230 21.90 -7.14 -7.77
CA GLN A 230 23.32 -7.39 -7.57
C GLN A 230 23.58 -8.85 -7.17
N MET A 231 22.76 -9.42 -6.29
CA MET A 231 22.86 -10.84 -5.93
C MET A 231 22.58 -11.75 -7.13
N THR A 232 21.59 -11.39 -7.96
CA THR A 232 21.28 -12.13 -9.20
C THR A 232 22.48 -12.10 -10.15
N ALA A 233 23.10 -10.91 -10.37
CA ALA A 233 24.28 -10.78 -11.23
C ALA A 233 25.48 -11.61 -10.75
N LEU A 234 25.61 -11.76 -9.42
CA LEU A 234 26.65 -12.59 -8.79
C LEU A 234 26.26 -14.08 -8.68
N GLN A 235 25.23 -14.53 -9.37
CA GLN A 235 24.71 -15.92 -9.39
C GLN A 235 24.39 -16.45 -7.97
N ARG A 236 23.89 -15.58 -7.08
CA ARG A 236 23.45 -15.95 -5.72
C ARG A 236 21.98 -16.35 -5.66
N GLY A 237 21.32 -16.37 -6.81
CA GLY A 237 19.93 -16.74 -7.02
C GLY A 237 19.36 -16.09 -8.26
N VAL A 238 18.09 -16.34 -8.49
CA VAL A 238 17.29 -15.77 -9.60
C VAL A 238 16.14 -14.97 -9.02
N CYS A 239 15.63 -13.98 -9.76
CA CYS A 239 14.48 -13.18 -9.30
C CYS A 239 13.43 -13.03 -10.39
N VAL A 240 12.21 -12.72 -9.99
CA VAL A 240 11.08 -12.49 -10.91
C VAL A 240 10.69 -11.04 -10.87
N LEU A 241 10.62 -10.40 -12.03
CA LEU A 241 10.22 -9.00 -12.18
C LEU A 241 9.25 -8.84 -13.35
N PRO A 242 8.47 -7.74 -13.39
CA PRO A 242 7.80 -7.29 -14.60
C PRO A 242 8.81 -7.12 -15.73
N GLU A 243 8.46 -7.56 -16.95
CA GLU A 243 9.35 -7.49 -18.10
C GLU A 243 9.82 -6.06 -18.38
N TRP A 244 8.90 -5.09 -18.34
CA TRP A 244 9.23 -3.68 -18.53
C TRP A 244 10.25 -3.15 -17.52
N LEU A 245 10.15 -3.58 -16.24
CA LEU A 245 11.12 -3.20 -15.21
C LEU A 245 12.47 -3.88 -15.42
N ALA A 246 12.44 -5.15 -15.82
CA ALA A 246 13.63 -5.88 -16.20
C ALA A 246 14.38 -5.18 -17.33
N ASP A 247 13.68 -4.65 -18.34
CA ASP A 247 14.28 -3.89 -19.45
C ASP A 247 14.93 -2.59 -18.99
N ILE A 248 14.26 -1.84 -18.11
CA ILE A 248 14.83 -0.62 -17.53
C ILE A 248 16.12 -0.90 -16.74
N LYS A 249 16.14 -1.98 -15.96
CA LYS A 249 17.25 -2.32 -15.07
C LYS A 249 18.37 -3.13 -15.73
N ASN A 250 18.19 -3.63 -16.96
CA ASN A 250 19.16 -4.49 -17.66
C ASN A 250 19.90 -3.77 -18.79
N ARG A 251 20.14 -2.46 -18.68
CA ARG A 251 20.83 -1.66 -19.71
C ARG A 251 22.23 -2.21 -20.06
N ASP A 252 22.92 -2.80 -19.09
CA ASP A 252 24.28 -3.33 -19.24
C ASP A 252 24.31 -4.82 -19.65
N SER A 253 23.17 -5.38 -20.04
CA SER A 253 23.03 -6.80 -20.46
C SER A 253 23.58 -7.83 -19.46
N ARG A 254 23.58 -7.50 -18.17
CA ARG A 254 24.07 -8.39 -17.10
C ARG A 254 23.16 -9.57 -16.84
N PHE A 255 21.90 -9.49 -17.30
CA PHE A 255 20.86 -10.49 -17.06
C PHE A 255 20.32 -11.04 -18.38
N LYS A 256 19.82 -12.27 -18.31
CA LYS A 256 18.94 -12.85 -19.33
C LYS A 256 17.53 -12.90 -18.78
N LYS A 257 16.57 -12.49 -19.60
CA LYS A 257 15.14 -12.64 -19.34
C LYS A 257 14.70 -14.00 -19.83
N ILE A 258 14.03 -14.75 -18.98
CA ILE A 258 13.55 -16.10 -19.27
C ILE A 258 12.04 -16.10 -19.07
N ARG A 259 11.31 -16.53 -20.11
CA ARG A 259 9.85 -16.62 -20.06
C ARG A 259 9.41 -17.69 -19.07
N ILE A 260 8.43 -17.37 -18.23
CA ILE A 260 7.90 -18.28 -17.21
C ILE A 260 6.82 -19.17 -17.85
N GLY A 261 7.14 -20.46 -18.01
CA GLY A 261 6.21 -21.43 -18.60
C GLY A 261 5.87 -21.19 -20.06
N LYS A 262 5.10 -22.09 -20.66
CA LYS A 262 4.71 -22.04 -22.09
C LYS A 262 3.82 -20.84 -22.43
N LYS A 263 2.87 -20.50 -21.52
CA LYS A 263 1.89 -19.44 -21.73
C LYS A 263 2.37 -18.07 -21.30
N GLY A 264 3.48 -17.97 -20.56
CA GLY A 264 3.87 -16.77 -19.82
C GLY A 264 3.11 -16.64 -18.49
N LEU A 265 3.60 -15.81 -17.60
CA LEU A 265 2.94 -15.45 -16.35
C LEU A 265 2.60 -13.96 -16.43
N TYR A 266 1.33 -13.63 -16.37
CA TYR A 266 0.83 -12.26 -16.54
C TYR A 266 0.19 -11.77 -15.25
N GLN A 267 0.35 -10.49 -14.99
CA GLN A 267 -0.22 -9.81 -13.83
C GLN A 267 -0.82 -8.46 -14.26
N LYS A 268 -1.76 -7.96 -13.48
CA LYS A 268 -2.37 -6.66 -13.72
C LYS A 268 -1.93 -5.67 -12.65
N LEU A 269 -1.80 -4.43 -13.05
CA LEU A 269 -1.65 -3.30 -12.17
C LEU A 269 -3.01 -2.63 -12.04
N TYR A 270 -3.47 -2.45 -10.82
CA TYR A 270 -4.75 -1.81 -10.52
C TYR A 270 -4.54 -0.50 -9.80
N LEU A 271 -5.48 0.41 -10.01
CA LEU A 271 -5.73 1.53 -9.13
C LEU A 271 -7.04 1.24 -8.40
N ALA A 272 -6.94 1.12 -7.08
CA ALA A 272 -8.10 1.01 -6.20
C ALA A 272 -8.46 2.37 -5.63
N MET A 273 -9.76 2.65 -5.50
CA MET A 273 -10.30 3.88 -4.93
C MET A 273 -11.64 3.60 -4.26
N ARG A 274 -12.12 4.52 -3.44
CA ARG A 274 -13.49 4.43 -2.92
C ARG A 274 -14.49 4.71 -4.06
N GLU A 275 -15.60 4.01 -4.07
CA GLU A 275 -16.65 4.15 -5.08
C GLU A 275 -17.08 5.62 -5.33
N PRO A 276 -17.33 6.47 -4.30
CA PRO A 276 -17.70 7.87 -4.52
C PRO A 276 -16.59 8.70 -5.20
N ASP A 277 -15.34 8.35 -4.99
CA ASP A 277 -14.18 9.11 -5.46
C ASP A 277 -13.94 8.93 -6.97
N LYS A 278 -14.54 7.91 -7.57
CA LYS A 278 -14.46 7.62 -9.03
C LYS A 278 -14.86 8.82 -9.90
N THR A 279 -15.73 9.68 -9.39
CA THR A 279 -16.22 10.86 -10.12
C THR A 279 -15.32 12.08 -9.99
N ILE A 280 -14.35 12.06 -9.08
CA ILE A 280 -13.46 13.21 -8.81
C ILE A 280 -12.55 13.47 -10.01
N PRO A 281 -12.55 14.69 -10.58
CA PRO A 281 -11.86 14.97 -11.85
C PRO A 281 -10.37 14.66 -11.82
N TYR A 282 -9.65 15.03 -10.77
CA TYR A 282 -8.19 14.80 -10.67
C TYR A 282 -7.86 13.30 -10.51
N ILE A 283 -8.71 12.48 -9.89
CA ILE A 283 -8.53 11.01 -9.81
C ILE A 283 -8.76 10.40 -11.19
N ARG A 284 -9.83 10.80 -11.90
CA ARG A 284 -10.09 10.34 -13.27
C ARG A 284 -8.93 10.68 -14.21
N GLN A 285 -8.40 11.91 -14.09
CA GLN A 285 -7.25 12.31 -14.88
C GLN A 285 -6.01 11.50 -14.58
N PHE A 286 -5.77 11.17 -13.28
CA PHE A 286 -4.65 10.30 -12.89
C PHE A 286 -4.78 8.90 -13.50
N ILE A 287 -5.97 8.31 -13.49
CA ILE A 287 -6.25 7.02 -14.14
C ILE A 287 -5.95 7.10 -15.65
N ALA A 288 -6.46 8.14 -16.33
CA ALA A 288 -6.26 8.30 -17.77
C ALA A 288 -4.78 8.45 -18.15
N VAL A 289 -4.03 9.24 -17.39
CA VAL A 289 -2.58 9.40 -17.59
C VAL A 289 -1.86 8.08 -17.32
N GLY A 290 -2.21 7.37 -16.25
CA GLY A 290 -1.63 6.07 -15.91
C GLY A 290 -1.82 5.04 -17.02
N GLN A 291 -3.03 4.88 -17.51
CA GLN A 291 -3.36 3.96 -18.61
C GLN A 291 -2.64 4.32 -19.92
N LYS A 292 -2.54 5.63 -20.23
CA LYS A 292 -1.82 6.10 -21.43
C LYS A 292 -0.32 5.83 -21.31
N THR A 293 0.27 6.08 -20.14
CA THR A 293 1.69 5.83 -19.90
C THR A 293 2.01 4.34 -20.02
N ALA A 294 1.16 3.47 -19.48
CA ALA A 294 1.31 2.03 -19.60
C ALA A 294 1.35 1.57 -21.07
N ARG A 295 0.41 2.04 -21.90
CA ARG A 295 0.37 1.70 -23.34
C ARG A 295 1.61 2.16 -24.10
N ASN A 296 2.15 3.34 -23.76
CA ASN A 296 3.31 3.92 -24.47
C ASN A 296 4.65 3.29 -24.05
N SER A 297 4.71 2.70 -22.87
CA SER A 297 5.93 2.09 -22.30
C SER A 297 6.01 0.59 -22.54
N SER A 298 5.11 0.00 -23.34
CA SER A 298 5.02 -1.45 -23.57
C SER A 298 4.85 -2.23 -22.23
N ILE A 299 4.18 -1.59 -21.27
CA ILE A 299 3.76 -2.22 -20.01
C ILE A 299 2.47 -2.95 -20.27
#